data_2c8f77b05a4da27bacc421c2e1949124
#
_entry.id   2c8f77b05a4da27bacc421c2e1949124
#
_cell.length_a   1.000
_cell.length_b   1.000
_cell.length_c   1.000
_cell.angle_alpha   90.00
_cell.angle_beta   90.00
_cell.angle_gamma   90.00
#
_symmetry.space_group_name_H-M   'P 1'
#
loop_
_entity.id
_entity.type
_entity.pdbx_description
1 polymer ?
#
loop_
_entity_poly.entity_id
_entity_poly.type
_entity_poly.pdbx_seq_one_letter_code
_entity_poly.pdbx_strand_id
1 'polypeptide(L)'
;AATFSELIAFIVPAKWSTSWKVQFQLDKSFSLYHSELLPKNSFVFKGEPYDVPCCMQVWSRSKGYKDIRIRERPPTKHQDFEMFLTCDNVPRLPEVREQIKNQEYWDFALKYWGKIGVCDMNKVTPETTTHYLFKSKKNYVRNIFEQIDWKDYVSNMGAPNVGGKSLVVKAYSETKKKLKIKD
;
A
#
# COMPACT_ATOMS: atom_id res chain seq x y z
N ALA A 1 -15.20 20.08 -13.42
CA ALA A 1 -14.20 20.10 -14.51
C ALA A 1 -14.50 19.03 -15.57
N ALA A 2 -14.75 17.77 -15.19
CA ALA A 2 -14.97 16.68 -16.15
C ALA A 2 -16.14 16.88 -17.12
N THR A 3 -17.07 17.78 -16.84
CA THR A 3 -18.26 18.00 -17.68
C THR A 3 -17.97 18.88 -18.91
N PHE A 4 -17.01 19.81 -18.82
CA PHE A 4 -16.76 20.84 -19.85
C PHE A 4 -15.31 20.93 -20.31
N SER A 5 -14.50 19.97 -19.96
CA SER A 5 -13.07 20.01 -20.28
C SER A 5 -12.61 18.77 -21.03
N GLU A 6 -11.81 18.96 -22.05
CA GLU A 6 -11.15 17.89 -22.80
C GLU A 6 -9.84 17.45 -22.12
N LEU A 7 -9.24 18.38 -21.35
CA LEU A 7 -8.00 18.16 -20.62
C LEU A 7 -8.17 18.65 -19.18
N ILE A 8 -7.71 17.84 -18.23
CA ILE A 8 -7.67 18.21 -16.81
C ILE A 8 -6.26 17.99 -16.30
N ALA A 9 -5.64 19.04 -15.77
CA ALA A 9 -4.39 18.94 -15.02
C ALA A 9 -4.63 19.38 -13.58
N PHE A 10 -4.19 18.57 -12.62
CA PHE A 10 -4.34 18.92 -11.21
C PHE A 10 -3.24 18.30 -10.34
N ILE A 11 -2.99 18.95 -9.21
CA ILE A 11 -2.13 18.46 -8.15
C ILE A 11 -3.00 17.76 -7.11
N VAL A 12 -2.67 16.51 -6.81
CA VAL A 12 -3.43 15.64 -5.90
C VAL A 12 -2.49 14.92 -4.94
N PRO A 13 -2.98 14.36 -3.83
CA PRO A 13 -2.15 13.61 -2.92
C PRO A 13 -1.36 12.51 -3.63
N ALA A 14 -0.08 12.33 -3.27
CA ALA A 14 0.85 11.40 -3.92
C ALA A 14 0.30 9.97 -4.05
N LYS A 15 -0.53 9.53 -3.08
CA LYS A 15 -1.21 8.21 -3.12
C LYS A 15 -2.08 7.99 -4.36
N TRP A 16 -2.47 9.04 -5.08
CA TRP A 16 -3.26 8.90 -6.32
C TRP A 16 -2.45 8.27 -7.44
N SER A 17 -1.12 8.44 -7.43
CA SER A 17 -0.23 7.81 -8.43
C SER A 17 -0.23 6.28 -8.35
N THR A 18 -0.53 5.70 -7.19
CA THR A 18 -0.47 4.26 -6.93
C THR A 18 -1.82 3.63 -6.56
N SER A 19 -2.86 4.45 -6.32
CA SER A 19 -4.17 3.95 -5.90
C SER A 19 -5.06 3.58 -7.07
N TRP A 20 -5.15 2.29 -7.40
CA TRP A 20 -6.10 1.79 -8.38
C TRP A 20 -7.54 2.21 -8.09
N LYS A 21 -7.96 2.21 -6.81
CA LYS A 21 -9.32 2.56 -6.40
C LYS A 21 -9.67 4.00 -6.78
N VAL A 22 -8.76 4.94 -6.58
CA VAL A 22 -8.96 6.35 -6.93
C VAL A 22 -8.98 6.51 -8.45
N GLN A 23 -8.00 5.93 -9.15
CA GLN A 23 -7.90 6.05 -10.60
C GLN A 23 -9.06 5.35 -11.33
N PHE A 24 -9.58 4.26 -10.78
CA PHE A 24 -10.73 3.55 -11.33
C PHE A 24 -12.06 4.31 -11.17
N GLN A 25 -12.18 5.14 -10.14
CA GLN A 25 -13.39 5.94 -9.89
C GLN A 25 -13.50 7.18 -10.78
N LEU A 26 -12.42 7.59 -11.43
CA LEU A 26 -12.45 8.73 -12.34
C LEU A 26 -13.19 8.37 -13.63
N ASP A 27 -13.79 9.39 -14.24
CA ASP A 27 -14.59 9.27 -15.45
C ASP A 27 -13.85 8.45 -16.52
N LYS A 28 -14.50 7.42 -17.03
CA LYS A 28 -13.93 6.48 -18.01
C LYS A 28 -13.64 7.12 -19.37
N SER A 29 -14.25 8.27 -19.67
CA SER A 29 -13.99 9.03 -20.89
C SER A 29 -12.61 9.68 -20.88
N PHE A 30 -11.97 9.83 -19.70
CA PHE A 30 -10.61 10.35 -19.58
C PHE A 30 -9.59 9.22 -19.52
N SER A 31 -8.44 9.45 -20.11
CA SER A 31 -7.22 8.65 -19.98
C SER A 31 -6.21 9.42 -19.14
N LEU A 32 -5.56 8.75 -18.18
CA LEU A 32 -4.40 9.28 -17.49
C LEU A 32 -3.19 9.16 -18.40
N TYR A 33 -2.67 10.28 -18.91
CA TYR A 33 -1.53 10.21 -19.80
C TYR A 33 -0.22 10.66 -19.16
N HIS A 34 -0.29 11.39 -18.04
CA HIS A 34 0.90 11.82 -17.28
C HIS A 34 0.61 11.76 -15.78
N SER A 35 1.57 11.25 -15.00
CA SER A 35 1.54 11.26 -13.55
C SER A 35 2.96 11.32 -13.00
N GLU A 36 3.28 12.38 -12.27
CA GLU A 36 4.61 12.68 -11.75
C GLU A 36 4.52 13.06 -10.27
N LEU A 37 5.38 12.48 -9.44
CA LEU A 37 5.51 12.89 -8.04
C LEU A 37 6.21 14.25 -7.98
N LEU A 38 5.66 15.17 -7.21
CA LEU A 38 6.29 16.45 -7.00
C LEU A 38 7.52 16.31 -6.08
N PRO A 39 8.60 17.06 -6.32
CA PRO A 39 9.74 17.12 -5.42
C PRO A 39 9.34 17.56 -4.01
N LYS A 40 10.17 17.24 -3.02
CA LYS A 40 10.00 17.78 -1.68
C LYS A 40 10.06 19.31 -1.71
N ASN A 41 9.33 19.94 -0.79
CA ASN A 41 9.28 21.41 -0.69
C ASN A 41 8.77 22.12 -1.94
N SER A 42 7.92 21.47 -2.75
CA SER A 42 7.29 22.11 -3.92
C SER A 42 6.24 23.18 -3.57
N PHE A 43 5.90 23.31 -2.31
CA PHE A 43 4.91 24.28 -1.83
C PHE A 43 5.55 25.29 -0.90
N VAL A 44 4.94 26.47 -0.81
CA VAL A 44 5.29 27.51 0.15
C VAL A 44 4.08 27.79 1.04
N PHE A 45 4.27 27.76 2.35
CA PHE A 45 3.26 28.11 3.33
C PHE A 45 3.82 29.14 4.31
N LYS A 46 3.14 30.30 4.42
CA LYS A 46 3.59 31.45 5.25
C LYS A 46 5.03 31.91 4.95
N GLY A 47 5.44 31.83 3.68
CA GLY A 47 6.78 32.24 3.25
C GLY A 47 7.86 31.17 3.37
N GLU A 48 7.57 30.00 3.99
CA GLU A 48 8.52 28.92 4.17
C GLU A 48 8.22 27.73 3.27
N PRO A 49 9.24 26.98 2.79
CA PRO A 49 9.05 25.75 2.05
C PRO A 49 8.25 24.74 2.88
N TYR A 50 7.24 24.15 2.27
CA TYR A 50 6.34 23.20 2.92
C TYR A 50 6.24 21.88 2.15
N ASP A 51 6.57 20.78 2.81
CA ASP A 51 6.59 19.45 2.21
C ASP A 51 5.23 18.77 2.34
N VAL A 52 4.50 18.72 1.23
CA VAL A 52 3.25 17.95 1.11
C VAL A 52 3.44 16.91 0.01
N PRO A 53 3.37 15.60 0.32
CA PRO A 53 3.48 14.55 -0.69
C PRO A 53 2.33 14.62 -1.69
N CYS A 54 2.62 15.14 -2.88
CA CYS A 54 1.65 15.32 -3.97
C CYS A 54 2.19 14.77 -5.29
N CYS A 55 1.30 14.54 -6.23
CA CYS A 55 1.63 14.27 -7.63
C CYS A 55 0.84 15.19 -8.55
N MET A 56 1.45 15.58 -9.66
CA MET A 56 0.75 16.19 -10.77
C MET A 56 0.21 15.09 -11.67
N GLN A 57 -1.05 15.19 -12.06
CA GLN A 57 -1.68 14.29 -13.02
C GLN A 57 -2.35 15.07 -14.14
N VAL A 58 -2.20 14.56 -15.36
CA VAL A 58 -2.88 15.10 -16.54
C VAL A 58 -3.75 14.01 -17.16
N TRP A 59 -5.02 14.35 -17.32
CA TRP A 59 -6.08 13.49 -17.82
C TRP A 59 -6.66 14.10 -19.10
N SER A 60 -6.84 13.28 -20.14
CA SER A 60 -7.36 13.75 -21.45
C SER A 60 -8.43 12.81 -21.98
N ARG A 61 -9.42 13.38 -22.68
CA ARG A 61 -10.39 12.64 -23.51
C ARG A 61 -9.87 12.33 -24.91
N SER A 62 -8.78 12.97 -25.32
CA SER A 62 -8.19 12.76 -26.64
C SER A 62 -7.70 11.32 -26.82
N LYS A 63 -8.02 10.73 -27.96
CA LYS A 63 -7.71 9.31 -28.26
C LYS A 63 -6.24 9.03 -28.58
N GLY A 64 -5.39 10.04 -28.69
CA GLY A 64 -3.99 9.90 -29.12
C GLY A 64 -2.99 9.49 -28.04
N TYR A 65 -3.41 9.40 -26.78
CA TYR A 65 -2.51 9.16 -25.66
C TYR A 65 -2.68 7.75 -25.07
N LYS A 66 -1.55 7.11 -24.75
CA LYS A 66 -1.56 5.85 -23.99
C LYS A 66 -2.08 6.11 -22.59
N ASP A 67 -3.15 5.42 -22.21
CA ASP A 67 -3.66 5.48 -20.84
C ASP A 67 -2.77 4.65 -19.90
N ILE A 68 -2.10 5.35 -18.99
CA ILE A 68 -1.22 4.75 -17.96
C ILE A 68 -1.94 4.48 -16.64
N ARG A 69 -3.26 4.66 -16.60
CA ARG A 69 -4.10 4.40 -15.42
C ARG A 69 -3.99 2.95 -14.98
N ILE A 70 -3.95 2.76 -13.66
CA ILE A 70 -4.06 1.43 -13.07
C ILE A 70 -5.50 0.93 -13.29
N ARG A 71 -5.70 -0.01 -14.18
CA ARG A 71 -7.02 -0.54 -14.56
C ARG A 71 -7.41 -1.78 -13.79
N GLU A 72 -6.45 -2.54 -13.31
CA GLU A 72 -6.68 -3.79 -12.59
C GLU A 72 -6.50 -3.60 -11.10
N ARG A 73 -7.36 -4.27 -10.35
CA ARG A 73 -7.22 -4.31 -8.89
C ARG A 73 -5.95 -5.09 -8.56
N PRO A 74 -4.98 -4.49 -7.85
CA PRO A 74 -3.81 -5.22 -7.42
C PRO A 74 -4.18 -6.42 -6.55
N PRO A 75 -3.45 -7.54 -6.65
CA PRO A 75 -3.74 -8.75 -5.88
C PRO A 75 -3.65 -8.47 -4.38
N THR A 76 -4.59 -9.04 -3.62
CA THR A 76 -4.66 -8.93 -2.16
C THR A 76 -4.43 -10.27 -1.46
N LYS A 77 -4.09 -11.32 -2.24
CA LYS A 77 -3.76 -12.67 -1.79
C LYS A 77 -2.47 -13.12 -2.48
N HIS A 78 -1.74 -14.02 -1.87
CA HIS A 78 -0.55 -14.66 -2.43
C HIS A 78 -0.62 -16.17 -2.22
N GLN A 79 -0.06 -16.94 -3.16
CA GLN A 79 -0.07 -18.40 -3.06
C GLN A 79 0.80 -18.93 -1.92
N ASP A 80 1.87 -18.23 -1.57
CA ASP A 80 2.86 -18.67 -0.58
C ASP A 80 2.40 -18.49 0.87
N PHE A 81 1.35 -17.68 1.12
CA PHE A 81 0.88 -17.42 2.48
C PHE A 81 -0.59 -16.99 2.54
N GLU A 82 -1.17 -17.14 3.72
CA GLU A 82 -2.40 -16.49 4.12
C GLU A 82 -2.08 -15.27 4.99
N MET A 83 -2.91 -14.24 4.95
CA MET A 83 -2.75 -13.07 5.81
C MET A 83 -4.08 -12.55 6.35
N PHE A 84 -4.04 -12.14 7.60
CA PHE A 84 -5.13 -11.51 8.32
C PHE A 84 -4.67 -10.15 8.88
N LEU A 85 -5.48 -9.11 8.75
CA LEU A 85 -5.20 -7.78 9.31
C LEU A 85 -5.98 -7.59 10.59
N THR A 86 -5.29 -7.39 11.71
CA THR A 86 -5.87 -6.89 12.95
C THR A 86 -5.97 -5.36 12.83
N CYS A 87 -7.15 -4.77 13.06
CA CYS A 87 -7.35 -3.33 12.87
C CYS A 87 -7.60 -2.64 14.21
N ASP A 88 -6.90 -1.54 14.49
CA ASP A 88 -7.03 -0.77 15.74
C ASP A 88 -8.44 -0.27 16.00
N ASN A 89 -9.18 0.04 14.94
CA ASN A 89 -10.57 0.53 15.06
C ASN A 89 -11.57 -0.61 15.31
N VAL A 90 -11.13 -1.87 15.26
CA VAL A 90 -11.98 -3.04 15.38
C VAL A 90 -11.39 -4.14 16.29
N PRO A 91 -10.50 -3.83 17.27
CA PRO A 91 -9.94 -4.87 18.17
C PRO A 91 -11.00 -5.48 19.07
N ARG A 92 -12.21 -4.97 19.01
CA ARG A 92 -13.35 -5.40 19.81
C ARG A 92 -14.25 -6.39 19.07
N LEU A 93 -14.05 -6.61 17.77
CA LEU A 93 -14.79 -7.64 17.05
C LEU A 93 -14.38 -9.02 17.56
N PRO A 94 -15.33 -9.88 17.88
CA PRO A 94 -15.07 -11.24 18.35
C PRO A 94 -14.12 -12.01 17.44
N GLU A 95 -14.28 -11.87 16.11
CA GLU A 95 -13.44 -12.50 15.08
C GLU A 95 -11.96 -12.11 15.17
N VAL A 96 -11.66 -10.81 15.40
CA VAL A 96 -10.28 -10.36 15.53
C VAL A 96 -9.62 -10.92 16.78
N ARG A 97 -10.36 -10.94 17.91
CA ARG A 97 -9.89 -11.51 19.16
C ARG A 97 -9.63 -13.00 19.03
N GLU A 98 -10.50 -13.73 18.33
CA GLU A 98 -10.33 -15.14 18.07
C GLU A 98 -9.07 -15.41 17.25
N GLN A 99 -8.84 -14.66 16.17
CA GLN A 99 -7.63 -14.78 15.36
C GLN A 99 -6.35 -14.46 16.16
N ILE A 100 -6.38 -13.47 17.06
CA ILE A 100 -5.23 -13.15 17.91
C ILE A 100 -5.03 -14.26 18.97
N LYS A 101 -6.08 -14.82 19.53
CA LYS A 101 -6.00 -15.93 20.49
C LYS A 101 -5.46 -17.21 19.87
N ASN A 102 -5.74 -17.45 18.59
CA ASN A 102 -5.27 -18.62 17.86
C ASN A 102 -3.80 -18.44 17.41
N GLN A 103 -2.91 -18.14 18.36
CA GLN A 103 -1.49 -17.88 18.09
C GLN A 103 -0.77 -19.06 17.45
N GLU A 104 -1.17 -20.28 17.74
CA GLU A 104 -0.58 -21.50 17.19
C GLU A 104 -0.86 -21.67 15.69
N TYR A 105 -1.94 -21.05 15.18
CA TYR A 105 -2.23 -21.09 13.75
C TYR A 105 -1.30 -20.19 12.94
N TRP A 106 -0.93 -19.02 13.48
CA TRP A 106 -0.15 -18.02 12.77
C TRP A 106 1.34 -18.19 13.05
N ASP A 107 2.17 -18.11 12.01
CA ASP A 107 3.61 -18.36 12.15
C ASP A 107 4.37 -17.10 12.60
N PHE A 108 3.94 -15.92 12.17
CA PHE A 108 4.54 -14.64 12.53
C PHE A 108 3.59 -13.48 12.24
N ALA A 109 3.97 -12.28 12.68
CA ALA A 109 3.25 -11.06 12.41
C ALA A 109 4.16 -9.98 11.80
N LEU A 110 3.54 -9.04 11.11
CA LEU A 110 4.17 -7.82 10.60
C LEU A 110 3.53 -6.61 11.27
N LYS A 111 4.33 -5.82 11.95
CA LYS A 111 3.86 -4.58 12.60
C LYS A 111 3.40 -3.59 11.55
N TYR A 112 2.19 -3.04 11.72
CA TYR A 112 1.56 -2.17 10.73
C TYR A 112 2.02 -0.72 10.82
N TRP A 113 2.25 -0.19 12.05
CA TRP A 113 2.58 1.21 12.32
C TRP A 113 3.98 1.40 12.89
N GLY A 114 4.56 2.58 12.65
CA GLY A 114 5.85 2.98 13.20
C GLY A 114 7.02 2.23 12.57
N LYS A 115 7.90 1.64 13.38
CA LYS A 115 8.99 0.78 12.87
C LYS A 115 8.38 -0.52 12.35
N ILE A 116 8.12 -0.55 11.04
CA ILE A 116 7.58 -1.72 10.36
C ILE A 116 8.63 -2.84 10.40
N GLY A 117 8.19 -4.05 10.72
CA GLY A 117 9.08 -5.19 10.78
C GLY A 117 8.36 -6.45 11.24
N VAL A 118 8.97 -7.59 10.94
CA VAL A 118 8.50 -8.91 11.35
C VAL A 118 8.65 -9.05 12.87
N CYS A 119 7.67 -9.67 13.50
CA CYS A 119 7.72 -10.04 14.92
C CYS A 119 7.06 -11.40 15.15
N ASP A 120 7.39 -12.00 16.31
CA ASP A 120 6.80 -13.26 16.72
C ASP A 120 5.38 -13.06 17.26
N MET A 121 4.56 -14.09 17.15
CA MET A 121 3.16 -14.05 17.56
C MET A 121 2.94 -13.74 19.03
N ASN A 122 3.87 -14.12 19.91
CA ASN A 122 3.82 -13.81 21.35
C ASN A 122 3.87 -12.30 21.68
N LYS A 123 4.25 -11.47 20.70
CA LYS A 123 4.24 -10.00 20.81
C LYS A 123 2.93 -9.36 20.35
N VAL A 124 2.01 -10.16 19.84
CA VAL A 124 0.69 -9.72 19.37
C VAL A 124 -0.35 -10.04 20.42
N THR A 125 -0.89 -9.03 21.04
CA THR A 125 -1.99 -9.13 22.01
C THR A 125 -3.18 -8.28 21.56
N PRO A 126 -4.38 -8.46 22.12
CA PRO A 126 -5.54 -7.63 21.80
C PRO A 126 -5.33 -6.11 22.06
N GLU A 127 -4.36 -5.77 22.90
CA GLU A 127 -4.02 -4.41 23.29
C GLU A 127 -2.89 -3.83 22.42
N THR A 128 -2.21 -4.66 21.64
CA THR A 128 -1.15 -4.17 20.76
C THR A 128 -1.72 -3.51 19.51
N THR A 129 -0.89 -2.67 18.91
CA THR A 129 -1.23 -1.98 17.66
C THR A 129 -1.52 -2.95 16.51
N THR A 130 -2.15 -2.46 15.46
CA THR A 130 -2.49 -3.21 14.25
C THR A 130 -1.30 -4.00 13.70
N HIS A 131 -1.56 -5.26 13.35
CA HIS A 131 -0.61 -6.17 12.71
C HIS A 131 -1.25 -6.88 11.51
N TYR A 132 -0.40 -7.29 10.57
CA TYR A 132 -0.74 -8.39 9.67
C TYR A 132 -0.24 -9.69 10.27
N LEU A 133 -1.12 -10.68 10.41
CA LEU A 133 -0.79 -12.05 10.81
C LEU A 133 -0.59 -12.89 9.56
N PHE A 134 0.40 -13.80 9.58
CA PHE A 134 0.74 -14.64 8.44
C PHE A 134 0.77 -16.10 8.79
N LYS A 135 0.13 -16.90 7.93
CA LYS A 135 0.30 -18.36 7.85
C LYS A 135 1.09 -18.70 6.62
N SER A 136 2.30 -19.19 6.79
CA SER A 136 3.20 -19.55 5.70
C SER A 136 2.81 -20.89 5.09
N LYS A 137 2.84 -20.94 3.75
CA LYS A 137 2.70 -22.21 2.99
C LYS A 137 4.04 -22.71 2.46
N LYS A 138 5.08 -21.90 2.63
CA LYS A 138 6.46 -22.16 2.23
C LYS A 138 7.41 -21.70 3.33
N ASN A 139 8.48 -22.44 3.56
CA ASN A 139 9.44 -22.18 4.63
C ASN A 139 10.25 -20.89 4.50
N TYR A 140 10.36 -20.34 3.30
CA TYR A 140 11.10 -19.10 3.02
C TYR A 140 10.28 -17.82 3.21
N VAL A 141 8.97 -17.90 3.49
CA VAL A 141 8.08 -16.73 3.53
C VAL A 141 8.55 -15.70 4.55
N ARG A 142 8.77 -16.09 5.78
CA ARG A 142 9.23 -15.22 6.86
C ARG A 142 10.56 -14.54 6.49
N ASN A 143 11.52 -15.28 5.98
CA ASN A 143 12.83 -14.76 5.58
C ASN A 143 12.70 -13.67 4.50
N ILE A 144 11.81 -13.83 3.52
CA ILE A 144 11.55 -12.79 2.53
C ILE A 144 11.00 -11.53 3.19
N PHE A 145 10.02 -11.65 4.11
CA PHE A 145 9.46 -10.50 4.83
C PHE A 145 10.50 -9.75 5.67
N GLU A 146 11.45 -10.45 6.27
CA GLU A 146 12.56 -9.87 7.05
C GLU A 146 13.54 -9.08 6.17
N GLN A 147 13.62 -9.39 4.86
CA GLN A 147 14.49 -8.71 3.91
C GLN A 147 13.81 -7.56 3.14
N ILE A 148 12.53 -7.29 3.37
CA ILE A 148 11.85 -6.15 2.73
C ILE A 148 12.33 -4.85 3.36
N ASP A 149 12.92 -3.96 2.55
CA ASP A 149 13.08 -2.56 2.96
C ASP A 149 11.75 -1.82 2.80
N TRP A 150 11.02 -1.73 3.91
CA TRP A 150 9.70 -1.09 3.92
C TRP A 150 9.76 0.40 3.59
N LYS A 151 10.91 1.07 3.70
CA LYS A 151 11.05 2.48 3.31
C LYS A 151 10.75 2.70 1.84
N ASP A 152 11.11 1.75 0.98
CA ASP A 152 10.84 1.80 -0.46
C ASP A 152 9.33 1.86 -0.77
N TYR A 153 8.49 1.36 0.14
CA TYR A 153 7.05 1.21 -0.07
C TYR A 153 6.19 2.23 0.68
N VAL A 154 6.71 2.81 1.76
CA VAL A 154 5.92 3.66 2.68
C VAL A 154 6.41 5.09 2.79
N SER A 155 7.48 5.46 2.09
CA SER A 155 8.13 6.78 2.17
C SER A 155 7.20 7.95 1.83
N ASN A 156 6.15 7.69 1.05
CA ASN A 156 5.18 8.71 0.59
C ASN A 156 3.92 8.80 1.45
N MET A 157 3.93 8.18 2.63
CA MET A 157 2.79 8.20 3.56
C MET A 157 3.09 9.17 4.70
N GLY A 158 2.12 10.03 5.02
CA GLY A 158 2.26 11.02 6.12
C GLY A 158 2.51 10.41 7.50
N ALA A 159 2.10 9.15 7.72
CA ALA A 159 2.50 8.32 8.84
C ALA A 159 2.98 6.97 8.30
N PRO A 160 4.18 6.47 8.68
CA PRO A 160 4.70 5.20 8.18
C PRO A 160 3.77 4.06 8.58
N ASN A 161 3.15 3.45 7.60
CA ASN A 161 2.34 2.25 7.78
C ASN A 161 2.44 1.33 6.55
N VAL A 162 2.13 0.05 6.74
CA VAL A 162 2.24 -0.96 5.68
C VAL A 162 1.20 -0.78 4.56
N GLY A 163 0.18 0.03 4.80
CA GLY A 163 -0.91 0.19 3.82
C GLY A 163 -1.79 -1.04 3.68
N GLY A 164 -2.45 -1.17 2.53
CA GLY A 164 -3.39 -2.26 2.27
C GLY A 164 -2.71 -3.58 1.89
N LYS A 165 -3.47 -4.68 1.93
CA LYS A 165 -3.01 -6.04 1.57
C LYS A 165 -2.29 -6.11 0.23
N SER A 166 -2.71 -5.31 -0.76
CA SER A 166 -2.06 -5.27 -2.08
C SER A 166 -0.62 -4.75 -2.03
N LEU A 167 -0.30 -3.81 -1.13
CA LEU A 167 1.07 -3.33 -0.94
C LEU A 167 1.95 -4.42 -0.32
N VAL A 168 1.41 -5.15 0.66
CA VAL A 168 2.09 -6.31 1.27
C VAL A 168 2.43 -7.36 0.22
N VAL A 169 1.45 -7.74 -0.60
CA VAL A 169 1.66 -8.72 -1.68
C VAL A 169 2.69 -8.23 -2.69
N LYS A 170 2.63 -6.95 -3.08
CA LYS A 170 3.57 -6.33 -4.00
C LYS A 170 5.00 -6.38 -3.44
N ALA A 171 5.20 -5.89 -2.22
CA ALA A 171 6.51 -5.84 -1.57
C ALA A 171 7.13 -7.24 -1.45
N TYR A 172 6.34 -8.22 -1.03
CA TYR A 172 6.77 -9.62 -0.96
C TYR A 172 7.19 -10.16 -2.34
N SER A 173 6.33 -10.00 -3.35
CA SER A 173 6.59 -10.54 -4.70
C SER A 173 7.83 -9.92 -5.34
N GLU A 174 8.02 -8.60 -5.20
CA GLU A 174 9.20 -7.91 -5.72
C GLU A 174 10.48 -8.35 -5.00
N THR A 175 10.43 -8.51 -3.67
CA THR A 175 11.58 -8.99 -2.89
C THR A 175 11.90 -10.44 -3.22
N LYS A 176 10.90 -11.34 -3.32
CA LYS A 176 11.07 -12.72 -3.76
C LYS A 176 11.80 -12.79 -5.12
N LYS A 177 11.37 -11.92 -6.06
CA LYS A 177 12.00 -11.82 -7.38
C LYS A 177 13.46 -11.33 -7.31
N LYS A 178 13.76 -10.31 -6.50
CA LYS A 178 15.12 -9.80 -6.27
C LYS A 178 16.04 -10.89 -5.71
N LEU A 179 15.52 -11.72 -4.79
CA LEU A 179 16.25 -12.83 -4.18
C LEU A 179 16.36 -14.08 -5.07
N LYS A 180 15.74 -14.05 -6.25
CA LYS A 180 15.71 -15.17 -7.22
C LYS A 180 15.18 -16.49 -6.63
N ILE A 181 14.28 -16.40 -5.64
CA ILE A 181 13.65 -17.57 -5.03
C ILE A 181 12.58 -18.11 -6.00
N LYS A 182 12.78 -19.33 -6.46
CA LYS A 182 11.84 -20.05 -7.33
C LYS A 182 10.70 -20.67 -6.50
N ASP A 183 9.56 -20.90 -7.15
CA ASP A 183 8.39 -21.59 -6.55
C ASP A 183 8.64 -23.07 -6.27
#